data_bac86b1d61de23b08d6f567099786cf5
#
_entry.id   bac86b1d61de23b08d6f567099786cf5
#
_cell.length_a   1.000
_cell.length_b   1.000
_cell.length_c   1.000
_cell.angle_alpha   90.00
_cell.angle_beta   90.00
_cell.angle_gamma   90.00
#
_symmetry.space_group_name_H-M   'P 1'
#
loop_
_entity.id
_entity.type
_entity.pdbx_description
1 polymer ?
#
loop_
_entity_poly.entity_id
_entity_poly.type
_entity_poly.pdbx_seq_one_letter_code
_entity_poly.pdbx_strand_id
1 'polypeptide(L)'
;MKAMKILRYATMLVFVLASIRVITGASDLTSTGTASAALLLSVPIVLAALGGLFSERAGVVNIGLEGMMIMGAWAGGYIGSQHGPWAGLFAAVVFGSIGALVHAIATVSFGVDHVVSGVAINIIAAGLVRYLSTLLYQGGSWPGPSQSPGIETISVNGLPVLSGGHYFGWKSPDLLGSIANLNWFFISDFASILRGLTGDVSYVTIAVSYTHLTLPTKRIV
;
A
#
# COMPACT_ATOMS: atom_id res chain seq x y z
N MET A 1 -13.62 -21.17 -14.85
CA MET A 1 -14.72 -20.19 -15.03
C MET A 1 -14.51 -18.87 -14.31
N LYS A 2 -14.10 -18.78 -13.03
CA LYS A 2 -13.91 -17.50 -12.30
C LYS A 2 -12.77 -16.65 -12.88
N ALA A 3 -11.59 -17.23 -13.16
CA ALA A 3 -10.44 -16.49 -13.70
C ALA A 3 -10.74 -15.83 -15.07
N MET A 4 -11.46 -16.54 -15.94
CA MET A 4 -11.85 -16.03 -17.27
C MET A 4 -12.83 -14.85 -17.18
N LYS A 5 -13.71 -14.83 -16.17
CA LYS A 5 -14.59 -13.69 -15.91
C LYS A 5 -13.79 -12.47 -15.43
N ILE A 6 -12.84 -12.68 -14.51
CA ILE A 6 -11.96 -11.61 -14.00
C ILE A 6 -11.13 -11.01 -15.13
N LEU A 7 -10.51 -11.86 -15.96
CA LEU A 7 -9.74 -11.41 -17.12
C LEU A 7 -10.61 -10.58 -18.08
N ARG A 8 -11.83 -11.03 -18.38
CA ARG A 8 -12.76 -10.31 -19.24
C ARG A 8 -13.13 -8.93 -18.67
N TYR A 9 -13.42 -8.83 -17.37
CA TYR A 9 -13.72 -7.54 -16.73
C TYR A 9 -12.50 -6.61 -16.71
N ALA A 10 -11.31 -7.14 -16.43
CA ALA A 10 -10.08 -6.37 -16.46
C ALA A 10 -9.80 -5.83 -17.88
N THR A 11 -9.92 -6.67 -18.90
CA THR A 11 -9.77 -6.24 -20.31
C THR A 11 -10.78 -5.18 -20.70
N MET A 12 -12.05 -5.35 -20.29
CA MET A 12 -13.10 -4.38 -20.55
C MET A 12 -12.80 -3.04 -19.85
N LEU A 13 -12.33 -3.07 -18.62
CA LEU A 13 -11.91 -1.86 -17.89
C LEU A 13 -10.80 -1.11 -18.63
N VAL A 14 -9.75 -1.81 -19.04
CA VAL A 14 -8.64 -1.21 -19.81
C VAL A 14 -9.13 -0.63 -21.11
N PHE A 15 -10.04 -1.31 -21.81
CA PHE A 15 -10.63 -0.81 -23.06
C PHE A 15 -11.43 0.49 -22.84
N VAL A 16 -12.20 0.57 -21.75
CA VAL A 16 -12.96 1.80 -21.40
C VAL A 16 -11.98 2.93 -21.07
N LEU A 17 -10.94 2.67 -20.26
CA LEU A 17 -9.94 3.68 -19.92
C LEU A 17 -9.18 4.18 -21.16
N ALA A 18 -8.78 3.27 -22.07
CA ALA A 18 -8.14 3.62 -23.33
C ALA A 18 -9.07 4.49 -24.23
N SER A 19 -10.36 4.18 -24.26
CA SER A 19 -11.34 4.97 -24.99
C SER A 19 -11.51 6.37 -24.40
N ILE A 20 -11.60 6.49 -23.08
CA ILE A 20 -11.66 7.78 -22.38
C ILE A 20 -10.39 8.59 -22.67
N ARG A 21 -9.20 7.97 -22.58
CA ARG A 21 -7.94 8.63 -22.92
C ARG A 21 -7.96 9.25 -24.32
N VAL A 22 -8.42 8.51 -25.32
CA VAL A 22 -8.48 9.00 -26.70
C VAL A 22 -9.48 10.14 -26.85
N ILE A 23 -10.63 10.07 -26.20
CA ILE A 23 -11.67 11.10 -26.29
C ILE A 23 -11.26 12.37 -25.55
N THR A 24 -10.65 12.25 -24.37
CA THR A 24 -10.34 13.38 -23.50
C THR A 24 -8.92 13.93 -23.67
N GLY A 25 -8.02 13.17 -24.32
CA GLY A 25 -6.59 13.49 -24.39
C GLY A 25 -5.83 13.26 -23.07
N ALA A 26 -6.47 12.69 -22.05
CA ALA A 26 -5.87 12.46 -20.72
C ALA A 26 -4.95 11.24 -20.74
N SER A 27 -3.70 11.43 -21.20
CA SER A 27 -2.67 10.36 -21.32
C SER A 27 -2.33 9.68 -19.99
N ASP A 28 -2.51 10.37 -18.86
CA ASP A 28 -2.15 9.87 -17.54
C ASP A 28 -3.04 8.73 -17.06
N LEU A 29 -4.28 8.62 -17.57
CA LEU A 29 -5.24 7.60 -17.13
C LEU A 29 -4.73 6.16 -17.29
N THR A 30 -3.95 5.89 -18.32
CA THR A 30 -3.40 4.56 -18.63
C THR A 30 -1.89 4.52 -18.53
N SER A 31 -1.28 5.54 -17.91
CA SER A 31 0.17 5.62 -17.78
C SER A 31 0.73 4.57 -16.81
N THR A 32 1.96 4.16 -17.04
CA THR A 32 2.73 3.30 -16.12
C THR A 32 2.80 3.90 -14.73
N GLY A 33 2.98 5.22 -14.61
CA GLY A 33 3.04 5.93 -13.33
C GLY A 33 1.74 5.83 -12.55
N THR A 34 0.60 6.03 -13.19
CA THR A 34 -0.72 5.91 -12.54
C THR A 34 -0.98 4.49 -12.08
N ALA A 35 -0.64 3.48 -12.88
CA ALA A 35 -0.80 2.08 -12.49
C ALA A 35 0.10 1.70 -11.30
N SER A 36 1.37 2.12 -11.31
CA SER A 36 2.29 1.93 -10.17
C SER A 36 1.81 2.64 -8.92
N ALA A 37 1.37 3.90 -9.04
CA ALA A 37 0.85 4.66 -7.90
C ALA A 37 -0.42 4.03 -7.32
N ALA A 38 -1.35 3.57 -8.17
CA ALA A 38 -2.56 2.88 -7.73
C ALA A 38 -2.23 1.60 -6.95
N LEU A 39 -1.27 0.80 -7.44
CA LEU A 39 -0.80 -0.40 -6.74
C LEU A 39 -0.18 -0.03 -5.39
N LEU A 40 0.73 0.94 -5.35
CA LEU A 40 1.41 1.37 -4.12
C LEU A 40 0.42 1.89 -3.08
N LEU A 41 -0.51 2.74 -3.48
CA LEU A 41 -1.52 3.33 -2.58
C LEU A 41 -2.58 2.31 -2.13
N SER A 42 -2.77 1.21 -2.85
CA SER A 42 -3.66 0.13 -2.43
C SER A 42 -3.13 -0.67 -1.24
N VAL A 43 -1.80 -0.73 -1.05
CA VAL A 43 -1.15 -1.55 -0.01
C VAL A 43 -1.65 -1.26 1.41
N PRO A 44 -1.63 0.00 1.89
CA PRO A 44 -2.12 0.29 3.24
C PRO A 44 -3.62 -0.03 3.40
N ILE A 45 -4.42 0.17 2.36
CA ILE A 45 -5.86 -0.14 2.39
C ILE A 45 -6.08 -1.65 2.53
N VAL A 46 -5.35 -2.45 1.76
CA VAL A 46 -5.43 -3.93 1.82
C VAL A 46 -4.93 -4.44 3.16
N LEU A 47 -3.84 -3.89 3.71
CA LEU A 47 -3.33 -4.26 5.03
C LEU A 47 -4.35 -3.95 6.14
N ALA A 48 -4.98 -2.76 6.08
CA ALA A 48 -6.05 -2.40 7.01
C ALA A 48 -7.25 -3.35 6.91
N ALA A 49 -7.67 -3.68 5.69
CA ALA A 49 -8.77 -4.62 5.46
C ALA A 49 -8.45 -6.02 6.00
N LEU A 50 -7.21 -6.49 5.83
CA LEU A 50 -6.75 -7.76 6.42
C LEU A 50 -6.76 -7.71 7.95
N GLY A 51 -6.24 -6.63 8.54
CA GLY A 51 -6.28 -6.41 9.99
C GLY A 51 -7.70 -6.42 10.54
N GLY A 52 -8.63 -5.72 9.89
CA GLY A 52 -10.06 -5.72 10.21
C GLY A 52 -10.67 -7.12 10.12
N LEU A 53 -10.38 -7.85 9.04
CA LEU A 53 -10.87 -9.22 8.85
C LEU A 53 -10.43 -10.17 9.98
N PHE A 54 -9.17 -10.09 10.42
CA PHE A 54 -8.69 -10.91 11.54
C PHE A 54 -9.36 -10.52 12.85
N SER A 55 -9.53 -9.23 13.10
CA SER A 55 -10.22 -8.72 14.28
C SER A 55 -11.68 -9.17 14.34
N GLU A 56 -12.42 -9.03 13.24
CA GLU A 56 -13.82 -9.47 13.14
C GLU A 56 -13.97 -10.99 13.33
N ARG A 57 -13.03 -11.78 12.79
CA ARG A 57 -13.01 -13.23 13.03
C ARG A 57 -12.76 -13.60 14.48
N ALA A 58 -12.04 -12.76 15.24
CA ALA A 58 -11.85 -12.91 16.68
C ALA A 58 -13.07 -12.41 17.51
N GLY A 59 -14.11 -11.92 16.84
CA GLY A 59 -15.32 -11.39 17.50
C GLY A 59 -15.21 -9.93 17.94
N VAL A 60 -14.18 -9.21 17.52
CA VAL A 60 -13.95 -7.80 17.88
C VAL A 60 -14.02 -6.93 16.62
N VAL A 61 -14.99 -6.01 16.58
CA VAL A 61 -15.06 -5.02 15.50
C VAL A 61 -14.04 -3.91 15.77
N ASN A 62 -13.02 -3.80 14.91
CA ASN A 62 -11.95 -2.84 15.10
C ASN A 62 -12.13 -1.61 14.20
N ILE A 63 -12.75 -0.56 14.73
CA ILE A 63 -12.87 0.74 14.06
C ILE A 63 -11.62 1.62 14.29
N GLY A 64 -10.75 1.24 15.23
CA GLY A 64 -9.51 1.96 15.56
C GLY A 64 -8.34 1.73 14.61
N LEU A 65 -8.53 1.04 13.49
CA LEU A 65 -7.46 0.74 12.51
C LEU A 65 -6.78 1.99 11.96
N GLU A 66 -7.52 3.08 11.75
CA GLU A 66 -6.96 4.35 11.28
C GLU A 66 -5.93 4.90 12.27
N GLY A 67 -6.25 4.96 13.56
CA GLY A 67 -5.32 5.39 14.59
C GLY A 67 -4.10 4.49 14.72
N MET A 68 -4.28 3.18 14.60
CA MET A 68 -3.17 2.21 14.59
C MET A 68 -2.24 2.44 13.39
N MET A 69 -2.80 2.69 12.21
CA MET A 69 -2.03 3.02 11.01
C MET A 69 -1.28 4.34 11.15
N ILE A 70 -1.89 5.37 11.73
CA ILE A 70 -1.27 6.68 11.98
C ILE A 70 -0.06 6.52 12.89
N MET A 71 -0.19 5.79 14.00
CA MET A 71 0.92 5.51 14.92
C MET A 71 2.03 4.72 14.24
N GLY A 72 1.69 3.68 13.50
CA GLY A 72 2.65 2.87 12.74
C GLY A 72 3.38 3.70 11.67
N ALA A 73 2.66 4.49 10.89
CA ALA A 73 3.24 5.34 9.86
C ALA A 73 4.20 6.39 10.46
N TRP A 74 3.82 7.01 11.58
CA TRP A 74 4.66 7.98 12.27
C TRP A 74 5.96 7.34 12.78
N ALA A 75 5.86 6.23 13.49
CA ALA A 75 7.04 5.53 14.03
C ALA A 75 7.95 5.00 12.90
N GLY A 76 7.34 4.47 11.83
CA GLY A 76 8.05 4.02 10.65
C GLY A 76 8.80 5.17 9.96
N GLY A 77 8.16 6.33 9.80
CA GLY A 77 8.78 7.54 9.27
C GLY A 77 9.92 8.05 10.13
N TYR A 78 9.71 8.16 11.44
CA TYR A 78 10.71 8.68 12.37
C TYR A 78 11.93 7.76 12.48
N ILE A 79 11.75 6.48 12.73
CA ILE A 79 12.84 5.53 12.91
C ILE A 79 13.48 5.17 11.56
N GLY A 80 12.69 5.04 10.51
CA GLY A 80 13.17 4.72 9.18
C GLY A 80 14.08 5.78 8.57
N SER A 81 13.80 7.07 8.82
CA SER A 81 14.65 8.16 8.37
C SER A 81 16.03 8.21 9.06
N GLN A 82 16.14 7.66 10.26
CA GLN A 82 17.39 7.66 11.05
C GLN A 82 18.17 6.35 10.92
N HIS A 83 17.50 5.22 10.80
CA HIS A 83 18.10 3.88 10.89
C HIS A 83 17.85 3.02 9.65
N GLY A 84 17.29 3.59 8.61
CA GLY A 84 17.00 2.90 7.36
C GLY A 84 15.63 2.20 7.29
N PRO A 85 15.24 1.75 6.10
CA PRO A 85 13.86 1.33 5.82
C PRO A 85 13.42 0.07 6.57
N TRP A 86 14.32 -0.86 6.85
CA TRP A 86 14.01 -2.08 7.62
C TRP A 86 13.70 -1.78 9.09
N ALA A 87 14.46 -0.87 9.70
CA ALA A 87 14.20 -0.42 11.07
C ALA A 87 12.86 0.34 11.13
N GLY A 88 12.56 1.15 10.11
CA GLY A 88 11.28 1.83 9.97
C GLY A 88 10.12 0.86 9.85
N LEU A 89 10.24 -0.18 9.03
CA LEU A 89 9.20 -1.21 8.88
C LEU A 89 8.93 -1.93 10.21
N PHE A 90 9.99 -2.33 10.91
CA PHE A 90 9.86 -2.97 12.23
C PHE A 90 9.18 -2.05 13.25
N ALA A 91 9.58 -0.78 13.30
CA ALA A 91 8.97 0.21 14.17
C ALA A 91 7.48 0.44 13.86
N ALA A 92 7.11 0.49 12.57
CA ALA A 92 5.72 0.61 12.15
C ALA A 92 4.86 -0.55 12.66
N VAL A 93 5.37 -1.78 12.56
CA VAL A 93 4.69 -2.98 13.08
C VAL A 93 4.52 -2.91 14.60
N VAL A 94 5.57 -2.55 15.33
CA VAL A 94 5.53 -2.48 16.80
C VAL A 94 4.53 -1.42 17.27
N PHE A 95 4.61 -0.20 16.74
CA PHE A 95 3.73 0.88 17.19
C PHE A 95 2.28 0.69 16.77
N GLY A 96 2.02 0.15 15.59
CA GLY A 96 0.67 -0.26 15.19
C GLY A 96 0.11 -1.35 16.09
N SER A 97 0.94 -2.32 16.48
CA SER A 97 0.57 -3.41 17.39
C SER A 97 0.27 -2.93 18.82
N ILE A 98 0.95 -1.89 19.31
CA ILE A 98 0.64 -1.28 20.62
C ILE A 98 -0.79 -0.73 20.60
N GLY A 99 -1.21 -0.02 19.54
CA GLY A 99 -2.59 0.45 19.42
C GLY A 99 -3.59 -0.69 19.37
N ALA A 100 -3.27 -1.77 18.64
CA ALA A 100 -4.12 -2.97 18.58
C ALA A 100 -4.22 -3.67 19.95
N LEU A 101 -3.13 -3.74 20.70
CA LEU A 101 -3.09 -4.31 22.03
C LEU A 101 -3.97 -3.51 23.02
N VAL A 102 -3.88 -2.18 22.97
CA VAL A 102 -4.73 -1.30 23.80
C VAL A 102 -6.22 -1.53 23.48
N HIS A 103 -6.57 -1.61 22.20
CA HIS A 103 -7.93 -1.92 21.77
C HIS A 103 -8.40 -3.29 22.26
N ALA A 104 -7.57 -4.30 22.11
CA ALA A 104 -7.89 -5.66 22.55
C ALA A 104 -8.09 -5.74 24.08
N ILE A 105 -7.22 -5.11 24.87
CA ILE A 105 -7.35 -5.06 26.33
C ILE A 105 -8.64 -4.33 26.72
N ALA A 106 -8.94 -3.20 26.11
CA ALA A 106 -10.16 -2.43 26.41
C ALA A 106 -11.43 -3.24 26.10
N THR A 107 -11.48 -3.88 24.93
CA THR A 107 -12.69 -4.57 24.47
C THR A 107 -12.85 -5.96 25.06
N VAL A 108 -11.78 -6.74 25.14
CA VAL A 108 -11.85 -8.15 25.58
C VAL A 108 -11.74 -8.25 27.10
N SER A 109 -10.80 -7.51 27.73
CA SER A 109 -10.56 -7.63 29.18
C SER A 109 -11.50 -6.75 30.00
N PHE A 110 -11.76 -5.53 29.55
CA PHE A 110 -12.61 -4.59 30.27
C PHE A 110 -14.06 -4.51 29.76
N GLY A 111 -14.38 -5.18 28.66
CA GLY A 111 -15.72 -5.20 28.09
C GLY A 111 -16.19 -3.83 27.55
N VAL A 112 -15.25 -2.95 27.21
CA VAL A 112 -15.59 -1.65 26.62
C VAL A 112 -16.19 -1.87 25.23
N ASP A 113 -17.21 -1.09 24.89
CA ASP A 113 -17.80 -1.12 23.56
C ASP A 113 -16.74 -0.91 22.46
N HIS A 114 -16.81 -1.75 21.44
CA HIS A 114 -15.80 -1.79 20.37
C HIS A 114 -15.72 -0.48 19.59
N VAL A 115 -16.87 0.16 19.33
CA VAL A 115 -16.95 1.44 18.62
C VAL A 115 -16.34 2.55 19.46
N VAL A 116 -16.69 2.60 20.73
CA VAL A 116 -16.16 3.62 21.67
C VAL A 116 -14.65 3.49 21.79
N SER A 117 -14.13 2.28 21.99
CA SER A 117 -12.69 2.04 22.08
C SER A 117 -11.96 2.41 20.76
N GLY A 118 -12.52 2.03 19.60
CA GLY A 118 -11.92 2.33 18.30
C GLY A 118 -11.87 3.83 18.00
N VAL A 119 -12.96 4.55 18.24
CA VAL A 119 -13.00 6.02 18.06
C VAL A 119 -12.03 6.72 19.01
N ALA A 120 -11.94 6.28 20.27
CA ALA A 120 -11.00 6.83 21.23
C ALA A 120 -9.55 6.66 20.76
N ILE A 121 -9.17 5.50 20.22
CA ILE A 121 -7.84 5.25 19.67
C ILE A 121 -7.53 6.17 18.48
N ASN A 122 -8.48 6.36 17.57
CA ASN A 122 -8.27 7.25 16.43
C ASN A 122 -8.00 8.70 16.87
N ILE A 123 -8.74 9.20 17.84
CA ILE A 123 -8.55 10.56 18.38
C ILE A 123 -7.22 10.67 19.13
N ILE A 124 -6.92 9.70 20.00
CA ILE A 124 -5.68 9.70 20.79
C ILE A 124 -4.46 9.58 19.86
N ALA A 125 -4.49 8.68 18.88
CA ALA A 125 -3.39 8.47 17.95
C ALA A 125 -3.07 9.73 17.14
N ALA A 126 -4.10 10.39 16.60
CA ALA A 126 -3.91 11.62 15.84
C ALA A 126 -3.32 12.74 16.70
N GLY A 127 -3.82 12.93 17.94
CA GLY A 127 -3.30 13.90 18.89
C GLY A 127 -1.86 13.61 19.34
N LEU A 128 -1.58 12.34 19.68
CA LEU A 128 -0.28 11.87 20.13
C LEU A 128 0.78 12.05 19.02
N VAL A 129 0.49 11.62 17.80
CA VAL A 129 1.41 11.73 16.67
C VAL A 129 1.70 13.18 16.35
N ARG A 130 0.69 14.06 16.36
CA ARG A 130 0.90 15.50 16.16
C ARG A 130 1.79 16.09 17.25
N TYR A 131 1.56 15.76 18.50
CA TYR A 131 2.38 16.20 19.64
C TYR A 131 3.83 15.72 19.52
N LEU A 132 4.04 14.42 19.28
CA LEU A 132 5.37 13.85 19.10
C LEU A 132 6.10 14.44 17.88
N SER A 133 5.41 14.69 16.79
CA SER A 133 5.99 15.35 15.61
C SER A 133 6.49 16.76 15.94
N THR A 134 5.74 17.53 16.72
CA THR A 134 6.18 18.88 17.12
C THR A 134 7.37 18.85 18.05
N LEU A 135 7.52 17.80 18.87
CA LEU A 135 8.65 17.65 19.78
C LEU A 135 9.91 17.13 19.09
N LEU A 136 9.76 16.12 18.25
CA LEU A 136 10.87 15.33 17.73
C LEU A 136 11.35 15.76 16.34
N TYR A 137 10.48 16.45 15.57
CA TYR A 137 10.82 16.96 14.25
C TYR A 137 11.29 18.43 14.30
N GLN A 138 11.85 18.85 15.42
CA GLN A 138 12.42 20.20 15.58
C GLN A 138 13.92 20.18 15.28
N GLY A 139 14.30 20.98 14.29
CA GLY A 139 15.71 21.24 13.95
C GLY A 139 16.32 20.28 12.93
N GLY A 140 17.30 20.76 12.18
CA GLY A 140 18.07 19.98 11.24
C GLY A 140 17.38 19.70 9.91
N SER A 141 17.46 18.47 9.45
CA SER A 141 17.04 18.03 8.10
C SER A 141 15.53 17.76 7.96
N TRP A 142 14.72 18.06 8.97
CA TRP A 142 13.29 17.78 8.94
C TRP A 142 12.53 18.88 8.19
N PRO A 143 11.74 18.52 7.16
CA PRO A 143 11.01 19.52 6.36
C PRO A 143 9.83 20.17 7.10
N GLY A 144 9.55 19.74 8.33
CA GLY A 144 8.49 20.28 9.18
C GLY A 144 7.82 19.22 10.06
N PRO A 145 6.92 19.63 10.96
CA PRO A 145 6.31 18.70 11.93
C PRO A 145 5.34 17.69 11.30
N SER A 146 4.99 17.84 10.04
CA SER A 146 4.04 16.94 9.34
C SER A 146 4.70 16.02 8.31
N GLN A 147 6.01 16.14 8.08
CA GLN A 147 6.71 15.36 7.07
C GLN A 147 8.02 14.82 7.61
N SER A 148 8.27 13.52 7.42
CA SER A 148 9.59 12.93 7.62
C SER A 148 10.49 13.19 6.40
N PRO A 149 11.82 13.15 6.56
CA PRO A 149 12.73 13.04 5.43
C PRO A 149 12.40 11.82 4.57
N GLY A 150 12.80 11.84 3.30
CA GLY A 150 12.65 10.69 2.42
C GLY A 150 13.37 9.46 2.98
N ILE A 151 12.72 8.32 2.94
CA ILE A 151 13.30 7.03 3.31
C ILE A 151 13.57 6.25 2.03
N GLU A 152 14.70 5.55 1.95
CA GLU A 152 15.00 4.68 0.83
C GLU A 152 13.92 3.61 0.65
N THR A 153 13.55 3.38 -0.60
CA THR A 153 12.52 2.39 -0.92
C THR A 153 13.10 0.97 -0.89
N ILE A 154 12.42 0.06 -0.22
CA ILE A 154 12.70 -1.37 -0.28
C ILE A 154 11.96 -1.93 -1.49
N SER A 155 12.59 -1.96 -2.66
CA SER A 155 11.98 -2.43 -3.90
C SER A 155 12.71 -3.61 -4.50
N VAL A 156 11.96 -4.45 -5.20
CA VAL A 156 12.49 -5.48 -6.10
C VAL A 156 12.52 -4.90 -7.50
N ASN A 157 13.60 -5.13 -8.23
CA ASN A 157 13.65 -4.79 -9.65
C ASN A 157 12.48 -5.43 -10.38
N GLY A 158 11.99 -4.75 -11.43
CA GLY A 158 10.90 -5.25 -12.26
C GLY A 158 11.15 -6.65 -12.82
N LEU A 159 10.14 -7.28 -13.38
CA LEU A 159 10.29 -8.62 -13.97
C LEU A 159 11.30 -8.58 -15.14
N PRO A 160 12.34 -9.44 -15.11
CA PRO A 160 13.34 -9.47 -16.17
C PRO A 160 12.68 -9.71 -17.53
N VAL A 161 13.17 -9.05 -18.56
CA VAL A 161 12.68 -9.08 -19.96
C VAL A 161 11.34 -8.35 -20.15
N LEU A 162 10.41 -8.41 -19.18
CA LEU A 162 9.09 -7.79 -19.30
C LEU A 162 9.10 -6.28 -19.01
N SER A 163 9.53 -5.91 -17.82
CA SER A 163 9.47 -4.53 -17.32
C SER A 163 10.85 -3.92 -17.02
N GLY A 164 11.92 -4.54 -17.50
CA GLY A 164 13.28 -4.07 -17.30
C GLY A 164 13.86 -4.44 -15.93
N GLY A 165 14.94 -3.76 -15.55
CA GLY A 165 15.61 -3.95 -14.26
C GLY A 165 17.11 -4.26 -14.43
N HIS A 166 17.85 -4.11 -13.32
CA HIS A 166 19.28 -4.44 -13.26
C HIS A 166 19.47 -5.72 -12.44
N TYR A 167 20.04 -6.75 -13.07
CA TYR A 167 20.28 -8.05 -12.44
C TYR A 167 21.75 -8.44 -12.59
N PHE A 168 22.47 -8.55 -11.49
CA PHE A 168 23.89 -8.99 -11.49
C PHE A 168 24.78 -8.30 -12.53
N GLY A 169 24.55 -6.98 -12.75
CA GLY A 169 25.31 -6.19 -13.73
C GLY A 169 24.75 -6.24 -15.16
N TRP A 170 23.72 -7.04 -15.43
CA TRP A 170 23.03 -7.07 -16.71
C TRP A 170 21.77 -6.18 -16.68
N LYS A 171 21.67 -5.30 -17.69
CA LYS A 171 20.48 -4.47 -17.90
C LYS A 171 19.48 -5.26 -18.74
N SER A 172 18.39 -5.68 -18.10
CA SER A 172 17.32 -6.41 -18.78
C SER A 172 16.56 -5.50 -19.76
N PRO A 173 16.17 -6.00 -20.95
CA PRO A 173 15.30 -5.26 -21.87
C PRO A 173 13.92 -5.01 -21.24
N ASP A 174 13.28 -3.94 -21.65
CA ASP A 174 11.93 -3.52 -21.22
C ASP A 174 10.98 -3.66 -22.42
N LEU A 175 10.42 -4.86 -22.59
CA LEU A 175 9.50 -5.14 -23.68
C LEU A 175 8.16 -4.40 -23.52
N LEU A 176 7.63 -4.34 -22.29
CA LEU A 176 6.37 -3.63 -22.03
C LEU A 176 6.53 -2.12 -22.27
N GLY A 177 7.67 -1.54 -21.86
CA GLY A 177 7.97 -0.14 -22.13
C GLY A 177 8.09 0.13 -23.64
N SER A 178 8.71 -0.78 -24.40
CA SER A 178 8.83 -0.66 -25.85
C SER A 178 7.44 -0.68 -26.53
N ILE A 179 6.54 -1.58 -26.10
CA ILE A 179 5.16 -1.67 -26.62
C ILE A 179 4.33 -0.45 -26.18
N ALA A 180 4.51 0.02 -24.94
CA ALA A 180 3.84 1.21 -24.42
C ALA A 180 4.13 2.45 -25.28
N ASN A 181 5.37 2.59 -25.77
CA ASN A 181 5.82 3.72 -26.58
C ASN A 181 5.31 3.69 -28.04
N LEU A 182 4.72 2.58 -28.50
CA LEU A 182 4.16 2.49 -29.86
C LEU A 182 2.90 3.35 -30.07
N ASN A 183 2.28 3.82 -28.97
CA ASN A 183 1.05 4.61 -28.99
C ASN A 183 -0.14 3.98 -29.75
N TRP A 184 -0.15 2.65 -29.85
CA TRP A 184 -1.28 1.91 -30.41
C TRP A 184 -2.44 1.92 -29.45
N PHE A 185 -3.62 2.20 -29.99
CA PHE A 185 -4.85 2.14 -29.20
C PHE A 185 -4.99 0.79 -28.49
N PHE A 186 -5.34 0.81 -27.20
CA PHE A 186 -5.54 -0.32 -26.32
C PHE A 186 -4.26 -1.15 -26.04
N ILE A 187 -3.43 -1.49 -27.02
CA ILE A 187 -2.24 -2.35 -26.82
C ILE A 187 -1.19 -1.61 -26.00
N SER A 188 -0.90 -0.36 -26.31
CA SER A 188 0.04 0.46 -25.54
C SER A 188 -0.49 0.77 -24.16
N ASP A 189 -1.80 0.99 -24.01
CA ASP A 189 -2.45 1.21 -22.71
C ASP A 189 -2.34 -0.01 -21.81
N PHE A 190 -2.65 -1.18 -22.38
CA PHE A 190 -2.51 -2.45 -21.67
C PHE A 190 -1.06 -2.73 -21.26
N ALA A 191 -0.11 -2.49 -22.16
CA ALA A 191 1.31 -2.66 -21.87
C ALA A 191 1.80 -1.68 -20.79
N SER A 192 1.36 -0.43 -20.81
CA SER A 192 1.69 0.60 -19.81
C SER A 192 1.18 0.21 -18.42
N ILE A 193 -0.08 -0.21 -18.33
CA ILE A 193 -0.68 -0.65 -17.06
C ILE A 193 0.05 -1.90 -16.54
N LEU A 194 0.29 -2.90 -17.40
CA LEU A 194 0.98 -4.12 -17.00
C LEU A 194 2.41 -3.83 -16.55
N ARG A 195 3.12 -2.93 -17.23
CA ARG A 195 4.44 -2.46 -16.84
C ARG A 195 4.41 -1.79 -15.46
N GLY A 196 3.41 -0.95 -15.17
CA GLY A 196 3.23 -0.32 -13.87
C GLY A 196 2.99 -1.31 -12.73
N LEU A 197 2.32 -2.44 -13.02
CA LEU A 197 2.05 -3.50 -12.06
C LEU A 197 3.24 -4.47 -11.86
N THR A 198 4.14 -4.57 -12.85
CA THR A 198 5.25 -5.55 -12.86
C THR A 198 6.63 -4.89 -12.79
N GLY A 199 6.70 -3.55 -12.79
CA GLY A 199 7.91 -2.77 -12.63
C GLY A 199 8.52 -2.86 -11.24
N ASP A 200 9.25 -1.85 -10.84
CA ASP A 200 9.85 -1.80 -9.50
C ASP A 200 8.76 -1.80 -8.42
N VAL A 201 8.63 -2.91 -7.73
CA VAL A 201 7.57 -3.14 -6.74
C VAL A 201 8.20 -3.35 -5.37
N SER A 202 7.62 -2.76 -4.34
CA SER A 202 8.06 -2.97 -2.96
C SER A 202 7.87 -4.42 -2.52
N TYR A 203 8.80 -4.96 -1.71
CA TYR A 203 8.64 -6.27 -1.07
C TYR A 203 7.34 -6.38 -0.29
N VAL A 204 6.92 -5.29 0.37
CA VAL A 204 5.65 -5.23 1.10
C VAL A 204 4.47 -5.40 0.15
N THR A 205 4.49 -4.75 -1.01
CA THR A 205 3.45 -4.89 -2.03
C THR A 205 3.34 -6.33 -2.53
N ILE A 206 4.46 -7.01 -2.76
CA ILE A 206 4.47 -8.42 -3.17
C ILE A 206 3.88 -9.31 -2.07
N ALA A 207 4.33 -9.13 -0.82
CA ALA A 207 3.83 -9.90 0.31
C ALA A 207 2.32 -9.73 0.50
N VAL A 208 1.82 -8.49 0.43
CA VAL A 208 0.37 -8.18 0.55
C VAL A 208 -0.42 -8.79 -0.60
N SER A 209 0.06 -8.65 -1.83
CA SER A 209 -0.61 -9.23 -3.01
C SER A 209 -0.66 -10.76 -2.91
N TYR A 210 0.42 -11.39 -2.47
CA TYR A 210 0.47 -12.84 -2.26
C TYR A 210 -0.52 -13.29 -1.17
N THR A 211 -0.53 -12.62 -0.01
CA THR A 211 -1.45 -12.96 1.08
C THR A 211 -2.91 -12.78 0.68
N HIS A 212 -3.24 -11.72 -0.06
CA HIS A 212 -4.60 -11.47 -0.54
C HIS A 212 -5.05 -12.54 -1.56
N LEU A 213 -4.15 -13.00 -2.43
CA LEU A 213 -4.45 -14.04 -3.41
C LEU A 213 -4.53 -15.44 -2.81
N THR A 214 -3.75 -15.71 -1.75
CA THR A 214 -3.65 -17.05 -1.14
C THR A 214 -4.55 -17.24 0.06
N LEU A 215 -5.03 -16.15 0.71
CA LEU A 215 -6.04 -16.28 1.75
C LEU A 215 -7.27 -16.98 1.15
N PRO A 216 -7.62 -18.16 1.66
CA PRO A 216 -8.76 -18.89 1.13
C PRO A 216 -10.02 -18.06 1.35
N THR A 217 -10.55 -17.48 0.29
CA THR A 217 -11.91 -16.93 0.24
C THR A 217 -12.97 -18.05 0.40
N LYS A 218 -12.56 -19.18 1.00
CA LYS A 218 -13.49 -20.27 1.30
C LYS A 218 -14.46 -19.77 2.36
N ARG A 219 -15.69 -19.70 1.91
CA ARG A 219 -16.91 -19.49 2.67
C ARG A 219 -16.76 -19.96 4.10
N ILE A 220 -16.94 -19.00 5.01
CA ILE A 220 -17.41 -19.31 6.35
C ILE A 220 -18.92 -19.46 6.16
N VAL A 221 -19.37 -20.67 6.20
CA VAL A 221 -20.76 -21.02 6.44
C VAL A 221 -20.89 -21.13 7.94
#